data_f7ae5dcbf30126c9f9d310fbd6018401
#
_entry.id   f7ae5dcbf30126c9f9d310fbd6018401
#
_cell.length_a   1.000
_cell.length_b   1.000
_cell.length_c   1.000
_cell.angle_alpha   90.00
_cell.angle_beta   90.00
_cell.angle_gamma   90.00
#
_symmetry.space_group_name_H-M   'P 1'
#
loop_
_entity.id
_entity.type
_entity.pdbx_description
1 polymer ?
#
loop_
_entity_poly.entity_id
_entity_poly.type
_entity_poly.pdbx_seq_one_letter_code
_entity_poly.pdbx_strand_id
1 'polypeptide(L)'
;AELELALIHPQEGAVNLYRAARFANQKQRDLARVMMPGCPVPGCRHGADACEIHHIVAWARGGETNIANLVPLCKYHNGTNDDDPSRPNRGRIEPERGTGKWYSPNGRPASNPIANAGAMELLFG
;
A
#
# COMPACT_ATOMS: atom_id res chain seq x y z
N ALA A 1 -4.18 5.09 -21.96
CA ALA A 1 -3.06 5.97 -22.22
C ALA A 1 -3.42 7.43 -21.95
N GLU A 2 -4.51 7.92 -22.50
CA GLU A 2 -4.90 9.32 -22.31
C GLU A 2 -5.33 9.61 -20.89
N LEU A 3 -6.01 8.68 -20.24
CA LEU A 3 -6.36 8.83 -18.82
C LEU A 3 -5.13 8.88 -17.94
N GLU A 4 -4.10 8.11 -18.31
CA GLU A 4 -2.83 8.14 -17.59
C GLU A 4 -2.15 9.49 -17.73
N LEU A 5 -2.20 10.10 -18.90
CA LEU A 5 -1.65 11.43 -19.11
C LEU A 5 -2.35 12.49 -18.28
N ALA A 6 -3.66 12.38 -18.09
CA ALA A 6 -4.41 13.29 -17.25
C ALA A 6 -4.01 13.20 -15.76
N LEU A 7 -3.39 12.10 -15.35
CA LEU A 7 -2.95 11.88 -13.97
C LEU A 7 -1.47 12.19 -13.77
N ILE A 8 -0.78 12.68 -14.80
CA ILE A 8 0.63 13.07 -14.71
C ILE A 8 0.73 14.53 -14.31
N HIS A 9 1.44 14.79 -13.24
CA HIS A 9 1.83 16.14 -12.85
C HIS A 9 3.24 16.41 -13.39
N PRO A 10 3.46 17.46 -14.21
CA PRO A 10 4.74 17.67 -14.87
C PRO A 10 5.96 17.68 -13.95
N GLN A 11 5.81 18.16 -12.71
CA GLN A 11 6.91 18.29 -11.75
C GLN A 11 6.94 17.18 -10.72
N GLU A 12 5.85 16.45 -10.54
CA GLU A 12 5.70 15.48 -9.46
C GLU A 12 5.63 14.05 -9.95
N GLY A 13 5.43 13.84 -11.23
CA GLY A 13 5.30 12.53 -11.82
C GLY A 13 3.88 11.96 -11.76
N ALA A 14 3.71 10.79 -12.29
CA ALA A 14 2.43 10.10 -12.35
C ALA A 14 2.08 9.50 -10.99
N VAL A 15 0.81 9.55 -10.60
CA VAL A 15 0.29 8.88 -9.41
C VAL A 15 -0.31 7.52 -9.73
N ASN A 16 -0.62 7.26 -10.99
CA ASN A 16 -1.09 5.96 -11.46
C ASN A 16 -0.32 5.57 -12.70
N LEU A 17 0.33 4.41 -12.66
CA LEU A 17 1.14 3.88 -13.76
C LEU A 17 0.52 2.64 -14.38
N TYR A 18 -0.58 2.15 -13.81
CA TYR A 18 -1.27 0.95 -14.29
C TYR A 18 -0.29 -0.21 -14.47
N ARG A 19 -0.28 -0.87 -15.64
CA ARG A 19 0.68 -1.96 -15.93
C ARG A 19 1.92 -1.47 -16.70
N ALA A 20 2.05 -0.15 -16.89
CA ALA A 20 3.20 0.41 -17.63
C ALA A 20 4.51 0.28 -16.87
N ALA A 21 4.48 0.23 -15.55
CA ALA A 21 5.67 0.06 -14.73
C ALA A 21 5.34 -0.80 -13.51
N ARG A 22 6.24 -1.73 -13.19
CA ARG A 22 6.10 -2.57 -12.01
C ARG A 22 6.43 -1.82 -10.72
N PHE A 23 7.49 -1.01 -10.74
CA PHE A 23 7.96 -0.34 -9.53
C PHE A 23 7.36 1.06 -9.41
N ALA A 24 6.98 1.42 -8.20
CA ALA A 24 6.48 2.76 -7.90
C ALA A 24 7.54 3.82 -8.18
N ASN A 25 7.11 4.95 -8.72
CA ASN A 25 8.00 6.11 -8.88
C ASN A 25 8.16 6.85 -7.53
N GLN A 26 9.03 7.86 -7.50
CA GLN A 26 9.31 8.58 -6.26
C GLN A 26 8.08 9.30 -5.71
N LYS A 27 7.27 9.90 -6.57
CA LYS A 27 6.03 10.57 -6.17
C LYS A 27 5.07 9.59 -5.47
N GLN A 28 4.90 8.40 -6.03
CA GLN A 28 4.05 7.38 -5.45
C GLN A 28 4.58 6.89 -4.11
N ARG A 29 5.89 6.68 -4.00
CA ARG A 29 6.52 6.26 -2.73
C ARG A 29 6.33 7.31 -1.66
N ASP A 30 6.53 8.58 -1.99
CA ASP A 30 6.37 9.67 -1.03
C ASP A 30 4.92 9.81 -0.57
N LEU A 31 3.97 9.74 -1.51
CA LEU A 31 2.54 9.79 -1.18
C LEU A 31 2.11 8.62 -0.31
N ALA A 32 2.54 7.40 -0.64
CA ALA A 32 2.17 6.23 0.15
C ALA A 32 2.66 6.37 1.60
N ARG A 33 3.86 6.90 1.79
CA ARG A 33 4.43 7.10 3.12
C ARG A 33 3.76 8.22 3.91
N VAL A 34 3.29 9.25 3.23
CA VAL A 34 2.52 10.33 3.88
C VAL A 34 1.15 9.82 4.31
N MET A 35 0.49 9.07 3.44
CA MET A 35 -0.84 8.54 3.73
C MET A 35 -0.82 7.48 4.82
N MET A 36 0.27 6.73 4.91
CA MET A 36 0.41 5.65 5.90
C MET A 36 1.85 5.67 6.45
N PRO A 37 2.07 6.26 7.62
CA PRO A 37 3.42 6.53 8.12
C PRO A 37 4.14 5.32 8.73
N GLY A 38 3.59 4.13 8.62
CA GLY A 38 4.23 2.92 9.12
C GLY A 38 3.65 1.66 8.50
N CYS A 39 4.27 0.53 8.84
CA CYS A 39 3.77 -0.79 8.44
C CYS A 39 2.42 -1.05 9.12
N PRO A 40 1.36 -1.40 8.36
CA PRO A 40 0.02 -1.54 8.92
C PRO A 40 -0.22 -2.84 9.70
N VAL A 41 0.73 -3.75 9.74
CA VAL A 41 0.56 -5.00 10.49
C VAL A 41 0.51 -4.71 11.99
N PRO A 42 -0.50 -5.22 12.72
CA PRO A 42 -0.64 -4.96 14.15
C PRO A 42 0.63 -5.26 14.94
N GLY A 43 1.03 -4.34 15.78
CA GLY A 43 2.23 -4.46 16.61
C GLY A 43 3.54 -4.17 15.92
N CYS A 44 3.57 -4.00 14.60
CA CYS A 44 4.79 -3.64 13.89
C CYS A 44 5.14 -2.18 14.17
N ARG A 45 6.43 -1.92 14.43
CA ARG A 45 6.92 -0.59 14.77
C ARG A 45 7.77 0.06 13.68
N HIS A 46 7.86 -0.56 12.50
CA HIS A 46 8.64 0.01 11.42
C HIS A 46 7.92 1.23 10.84
N GLY A 47 8.58 2.39 10.88
CA GLY A 47 8.09 3.58 10.19
C GLY A 47 8.16 3.40 8.68
N ALA A 48 7.41 4.22 7.94
CA ALA A 48 7.31 4.09 6.49
C ALA A 48 8.66 4.20 5.78
N ASP A 49 9.60 4.97 6.33
CA ASP A 49 10.95 5.08 5.76
C ASP A 49 11.74 3.77 5.79
N ALA A 50 11.38 2.87 6.70
CA ALA A 50 11.97 1.54 6.80
C ALA A 50 11.15 0.48 6.07
N CYS A 51 10.15 0.88 5.31
CA CYS A 51 9.25 -0.02 4.61
C CYS A 51 9.50 -0.02 3.11
N GLU A 52 9.21 -1.16 2.50
CA GLU A 52 9.10 -1.30 1.04
C GLU A 52 7.70 -0.85 0.62
N ILE A 53 7.50 -0.58 -0.66
CA ILE A 53 6.19 -0.25 -1.20
C ILE A 53 5.56 -1.52 -1.77
N HIS A 54 4.46 -1.91 -1.16
CA HIS A 54 3.76 -3.16 -1.44
C HIS A 54 2.56 -2.92 -2.36
N HIS A 55 2.36 -3.80 -3.34
CA HIS A 55 1.15 -3.84 -4.16
C HIS A 55 0.08 -4.64 -3.40
N ILE A 56 -1.03 -4.02 -3.05
CA ILE A 56 -2.12 -4.69 -2.33
C ILE A 56 -2.64 -5.87 -3.14
N VAL A 57 -2.98 -5.65 -4.42
CA VAL A 57 -3.13 -6.73 -5.38
C VAL A 57 -1.76 -6.92 -6.01
N ALA A 58 -1.16 -8.09 -5.81
CA ALA A 58 0.20 -8.37 -6.23
C ALA A 58 0.38 -8.16 -7.74
N TRP A 59 1.54 -7.64 -8.13
CA TRP A 59 1.88 -7.46 -9.54
C TRP A 59 1.71 -8.75 -10.33
N ALA A 60 2.18 -9.87 -9.78
CA ALA A 60 2.08 -11.18 -10.43
C ALA A 60 0.62 -11.66 -10.61
N ARG A 61 -0.33 -11.03 -9.95
CA ARG A 61 -1.75 -11.37 -10.03
C ARG A 61 -2.56 -10.29 -10.74
N GLY A 62 -1.91 -9.46 -11.53
CA GLY A 62 -2.55 -8.43 -12.32
C GLY A 62 -2.70 -7.07 -11.63
N GLY A 63 -2.14 -6.92 -10.43
CA GLY A 63 -2.19 -5.64 -9.72
C GLY A 63 -1.48 -4.53 -10.48
N GLU A 64 -2.01 -3.33 -10.37
CA GLU A 64 -1.49 -2.17 -11.07
C GLU A 64 -0.66 -1.29 -10.12
N THR A 65 0.29 -0.56 -10.70
CA THR A 65 1.11 0.40 -9.95
C THR A 65 0.38 1.74 -9.87
N ASN A 66 -0.73 1.74 -9.14
CA ASN A 66 -1.57 2.90 -8.88
C ASN A 66 -1.51 3.22 -7.40
N ILE A 67 -1.58 4.50 -7.06
CA ILE A 67 -1.45 4.93 -5.67
C ILE A 67 -2.45 4.22 -4.73
N ALA A 68 -3.65 3.93 -5.21
CA ALA A 68 -4.66 3.22 -4.40
C ALA A 68 -4.30 1.75 -4.14
N ASN A 69 -3.33 1.20 -4.86
CA ASN A 69 -2.87 -0.18 -4.71
C ASN A 69 -1.50 -0.28 -4.02
N LEU A 70 -1.00 0.81 -3.45
CA LEU A 70 0.35 0.87 -2.89
C LEU A 70 0.30 1.26 -1.41
N VAL A 71 0.98 0.49 -0.57
CA VAL A 71 1.11 0.78 0.85
C VAL A 71 2.53 0.46 1.32
N PRO A 72 3.03 1.17 2.34
CA PRO A 72 4.28 0.76 2.98
C PRO A 72 4.07 -0.56 3.73
N LEU A 73 5.05 -1.45 3.61
CA LEU A 73 5.03 -2.72 4.34
C LEU A 73 6.48 -3.07 4.62
N CYS A 74 6.83 -3.36 5.87
CA CYS A 74 8.23 -3.65 6.19
C CYS A 74 8.69 -4.91 5.45
N LYS A 75 10.00 -5.04 5.28
CA LYS A 75 10.55 -6.13 4.49
C LYS A 75 10.04 -7.50 4.94
N TYR A 76 9.97 -7.72 6.25
CA TYR A 76 9.49 -9.00 6.77
C TYR A 76 8.03 -9.24 6.41
N HIS A 77 7.16 -8.27 6.68
CA HIS A 77 5.74 -8.42 6.42
C HIS A 77 5.41 -8.40 4.93
N ASN A 78 6.18 -7.67 4.12
CA ASN A 78 6.05 -7.74 2.68
C ASN A 78 6.41 -9.13 2.15
N GLY A 79 7.45 -9.74 2.72
CA GLY A 79 7.86 -11.10 2.34
C GLY A 79 6.93 -12.20 2.81
N THR A 80 6.15 -11.96 3.87
CA THR A 80 5.23 -12.97 4.43
C THR A 80 3.75 -12.70 4.15
N ASN A 81 3.44 -11.61 3.45
CA ASN A 81 2.06 -11.25 3.12
C ASN A 81 1.41 -12.34 2.27
N ASP A 82 0.15 -12.63 2.56
CA ASP A 82 -0.65 -13.59 1.78
C ASP A 82 -1.08 -12.94 0.46
N ASP A 83 -0.24 -13.01 -0.55
CA ASP A 83 -0.54 -12.45 -1.87
C ASP A 83 -1.63 -13.23 -2.59
N ASP A 84 -1.85 -14.49 -2.23
CA ASP A 84 -2.94 -15.31 -2.72
C ASP A 84 -3.98 -15.47 -1.60
N PRO A 85 -5.11 -14.74 -1.65
CA PRO A 85 -6.11 -14.80 -0.60
C PRO A 85 -6.81 -16.16 -0.48
N SER A 86 -6.70 -17.02 -1.49
CA SER A 86 -7.25 -18.38 -1.40
C SER A 86 -6.36 -19.34 -0.60
N ARG A 87 -5.15 -18.91 -0.22
CA ARG A 87 -4.19 -19.71 0.55
C ARG A 87 -3.71 -18.93 1.78
N PRO A 88 -4.61 -18.60 2.71
CA PRO A 88 -4.26 -17.76 3.85
C PRO A 88 -3.29 -18.45 4.80
N ASN A 89 -2.31 -17.72 5.28
CA ASN A 89 -1.28 -18.22 6.18
C ASN A 89 -0.85 -17.20 7.24
N ARG A 90 -0.49 -15.99 6.82
CA ARG A 90 0.08 -14.96 7.71
C ARG A 90 -0.73 -13.68 7.81
N GLY A 91 -1.67 -13.50 6.92
CA GLY A 91 -2.45 -12.29 6.82
C GLY A 91 -2.13 -11.49 5.58
N ARG A 92 -2.96 -10.52 5.28
CA ARG A 92 -2.87 -9.73 4.06
C ARG A 92 -3.34 -8.30 4.30
N ILE A 93 -2.99 -7.43 3.36
CA ILE A 93 -3.48 -6.05 3.35
C ILE A 93 -4.63 -5.96 2.34
N GLU A 94 -5.70 -5.30 2.74
CA GLU A 94 -6.84 -4.97 1.88
C GLU A 94 -6.95 -3.46 1.73
N PRO A 95 -7.51 -2.95 0.61
CA PRO A 95 -7.67 -1.50 0.44
C PRO A 95 -8.66 -0.92 1.45
N GLU A 96 -8.37 0.27 1.94
CA GLU A 96 -9.28 1.00 2.82
C GLU A 96 -9.04 2.51 2.70
N ARG A 97 -10.02 3.25 2.16
CA ARG A 97 -10.01 4.72 2.11
C ARG A 97 -8.68 5.34 1.68
N GLY A 98 -8.11 4.82 0.60
CA GLY A 98 -6.83 5.33 0.08
C GLY A 98 -5.60 4.83 0.81
N THR A 99 -5.77 3.95 1.79
CA THR A 99 -4.70 3.28 2.52
C THR A 99 -4.93 1.78 2.50
N GLY A 100 -4.26 1.05 3.38
CA GLY A 100 -4.45 -0.38 3.53
C GLY A 100 -4.73 -0.77 4.97
N LYS A 101 -5.43 -1.85 5.15
CA LYS A 101 -5.70 -2.41 6.46
C LYS A 101 -5.35 -3.89 6.47
N TRP A 102 -4.74 -4.32 7.56
CA TRP A 102 -4.37 -5.71 7.72
C TRP A 102 -5.58 -6.58 8.10
N TYR A 103 -5.65 -7.75 7.49
CA TYR A 103 -6.63 -8.79 7.80
C TYR A 103 -5.88 -10.07 8.17
N SER A 104 -6.30 -10.70 9.25
CA SER A 104 -5.74 -11.98 9.69
C SER A 104 -6.04 -13.10 8.68
N PRO A 105 -5.37 -14.25 8.79
CA PRO A 105 -5.64 -15.37 7.89
C PRO A 105 -7.10 -15.81 7.84
N ASN A 106 -7.84 -15.65 8.96
CA ASN A 106 -9.26 -15.98 9.00
C ASN A 106 -10.17 -14.77 8.70
N GLY A 107 -9.61 -13.72 8.10
CA GLY A 107 -10.39 -12.60 7.56
C GLY A 107 -10.82 -11.54 8.56
N ARG A 108 -10.18 -11.45 9.71
CA ARG A 108 -10.51 -10.45 10.72
C ARG A 108 -9.61 -9.22 10.60
N PRO A 109 -10.18 -8.02 10.43
CA PRO A 109 -9.38 -6.81 10.36
C PRO A 109 -8.79 -6.43 11.72
N ALA A 110 -7.61 -5.82 11.69
CA ALA A 110 -7.02 -5.22 12.88
C ALA A 110 -6.18 -4.02 12.47
N SER A 111 -6.19 -2.98 13.28
CA SER A 111 -5.47 -1.75 13.02
C SER A 111 -4.12 -1.74 13.72
N ASN A 112 -3.18 -1.02 13.11
CA ASN A 112 -1.95 -0.63 13.77
C ASN A 112 -2.02 0.90 13.96
N PRO A 113 -2.17 1.39 15.21
CA PRO A 113 -2.36 2.82 15.45
C PRO A 113 -1.24 3.70 14.88
N ILE A 114 -0.01 3.19 14.86
CA ILE A 114 1.13 3.93 14.32
C ILE A 114 0.95 4.20 12.84
N ALA A 115 0.53 3.19 12.08
CA ALA A 115 0.35 3.30 10.64
C ALA A 115 -0.97 4.01 10.27
N ASN A 116 -2.03 3.72 11.01
CA ASN A 116 -3.36 4.20 10.68
C ASN A 116 -3.67 5.60 11.25
N ALA A 117 -2.69 6.26 11.86
CA ALA A 117 -2.80 7.65 12.34
C ALA A 117 -2.26 8.66 11.34
N GLY A 118 -2.12 8.30 10.06
CA GLY A 118 -1.60 9.19 9.03
C GLY A 118 -2.62 10.21 8.53
N ALA A 119 -2.24 10.96 7.50
CA ALA A 119 -3.05 12.05 6.95
C ALA A 119 -4.44 11.60 6.52
N MET A 120 -4.55 10.39 5.97
CA MET A 120 -5.86 9.88 5.53
C MET A 120 -6.79 9.65 6.71
N GLU A 121 -6.28 9.17 7.84
CA GLU A 121 -7.08 8.99 9.04
C GLU A 121 -7.54 10.33 9.62
N LEU A 122 -6.67 11.34 9.61
CA LEU A 122 -7.02 12.68 10.08
C LEU A 122 -8.08 13.35 9.19
N LEU A 123 -8.06 13.08 7.88
CA LEU A 123 -8.98 13.70 6.92
C LEU A 123 -10.32 12.95 6.82
N PHE A 124 -10.31 11.63 6.95
CA PHE A 124 -11.46 10.78 6.65
C PHE A 124 -11.87 9.87 7.82
N GLY A 125 -11.05 9.81 8.83
CA GLY A 125 -11.34 9.04 10.03
C GLY A 125 -12.34 9.73 10.91
#